data_b44b25fd337b256d9a04c4f1092633da
#
_entry.id   b44b25fd337b256d9a04c4f1092633da
#
_cell.length_a   1.000
_cell.length_b   1.000
_cell.length_c   1.000
_cell.angle_alpha   90.00
_cell.angle_beta   90.00
_cell.angle_gamma   90.00
#
_symmetry.space_group_name_H-M   'P 1'
#
loop_
_entity.id
_entity.type
_entity.pdbx_description
1 polymer ?
#
loop_
_entity_poly.entity_id
_entity_poly.type
_entity_poly.pdbx_seq_one_letter_code
_entity_poly.pdbx_strand_id
1 'polypeptide(L)'
;MKTFSMTDIGQRRDTNQDYMFTSETAVGNLPNLFIVADGMGGHAAGDYASRFTVERIVDDIRHSEQTEPVALMKEAVLRANLLLLGEANADDDKAGMGTTIVAATFDGESLYTANVGDSRLYIINHEKITQITRDHSLVEEMVRMGEMDKADAKIHPDKNIITRAIGVQPEVSVDFFETVLEPGDIVLMCSDGLTNMVEDADIKRIILGQRDIVEKVERLVKIANENGGNDNITVVLIEPFSNEVKE
;
A
#
# COMPACT_ATOMS: atom_id res chain seq x y z
N MET A 1 -17.49 8.87 4.97
CA MET A 1 -16.06 8.51 4.83
C MET A 1 -15.24 9.77 4.70
N LYS A 2 -14.06 9.82 5.28
CA LYS A 2 -13.09 10.91 5.15
C LYS A 2 -11.72 10.31 4.91
N THR A 3 -10.98 10.84 3.93
CA THR A 3 -9.67 10.32 3.54
C THR A 3 -8.69 11.47 3.39
N PHE A 4 -7.45 11.24 3.82
CA PHE A 4 -6.33 12.10 3.48
C PHE A 4 -5.11 11.25 3.15
N SER A 5 -4.32 11.70 2.18
CA SER A 5 -3.13 10.99 1.72
C SER A 5 -1.99 11.95 1.45
N MET A 6 -0.78 11.47 1.68
CA MET A 6 0.45 12.22 1.44
C MET A 6 1.56 11.27 0.99
N THR A 7 2.38 11.72 0.06
CA THR A 7 3.63 11.07 -0.31
C THR A 7 4.77 12.07 -0.18
N ASP A 8 5.94 11.59 0.26
CA ASP A 8 7.13 12.38 0.48
C ASP A 8 8.36 11.62 -0.03
N ILE A 9 9.32 12.33 -0.59
CA ILE A 9 10.53 11.71 -1.16
C ILE A 9 11.46 11.09 -0.08
N GLY A 10 11.28 11.49 1.18
CA GLY A 10 12.21 11.12 2.25
C GLY A 10 13.45 12.02 2.29
N GLN A 11 14.47 11.60 3.08
CA GLN A 11 15.70 12.38 3.29
C GLN A 11 16.90 11.82 2.53
N ARG A 12 16.78 10.63 1.93
CA ARG A 12 17.89 9.88 1.34
C ARG A 12 17.74 9.55 -0.13
N ARG A 13 16.52 9.66 -0.66
CA ARG A 13 16.23 9.37 -2.06
C ARG A 13 16.26 10.66 -2.88
N ASP A 14 16.66 10.55 -4.16
CA ASP A 14 16.67 11.65 -5.12
C ASP A 14 15.38 11.74 -5.92
N THR A 15 14.62 10.64 -5.98
CA THR A 15 13.34 10.52 -6.70
C THR A 15 12.31 9.84 -5.82
N ASN A 16 11.03 10.19 -6.03
CA ASN A 16 9.93 9.49 -5.40
C ASN A 16 9.40 8.41 -6.35
N GLN A 17 9.60 7.15 -5.98
CA GLN A 17 9.15 5.97 -6.73
C GLN A 17 7.83 5.40 -6.19
N ASP A 18 7.32 5.96 -5.09
CA ASP A 18 5.97 5.66 -4.61
C ASP A 18 4.91 6.33 -5.48
N TYR A 19 3.78 5.67 -5.64
CA TYR A 19 2.60 6.24 -6.26
C TYR A 19 1.33 5.82 -5.52
N MET A 20 0.31 6.67 -5.52
CA MET A 20 -0.95 6.37 -4.85
C MET A 20 -2.15 6.86 -5.66
N PHE A 21 -3.29 6.22 -5.44
CA PHE A 21 -4.59 6.66 -5.93
C PHE A 21 -5.62 6.58 -4.80
N THR A 22 -6.45 7.62 -4.65
CA THR A 22 -7.52 7.64 -3.65
C THR A 22 -8.80 8.20 -4.27
N SER A 23 -9.90 7.49 -4.06
CA SER A 23 -11.24 7.94 -4.44
C SER A 23 -12.25 7.51 -3.39
N GLU A 24 -12.91 8.47 -2.75
CA GLU A 24 -14.04 8.22 -1.84
C GLU A 24 -15.35 7.95 -2.59
N THR A 25 -15.36 8.14 -3.90
CA THR A 25 -16.50 7.92 -4.80
C THR A 25 -16.24 6.74 -5.70
N ALA A 26 -17.31 6.23 -6.32
CA ALA A 26 -17.25 5.04 -7.14
C ALA A 26 -16.20 5.11 -8.27
N VAL A 27 -15.47 4.01 -8.44
CA VAL A 27 -14.55 3.77 -9.55
C VAL A 27 -15.02 2.50 -10.26
N GLY A 28 -15.63 2.65 -11.43
CA GLY A 28 -16.35 1.54 -12.07
C GLY A 28 -17.42 0.97 -11.15
N ASN A 29 -17.37 -0.33 -10.91
CA ASN A 29 -18.30 -1.05 -10.04
C ASN A 29 -17.87 -1.09 -8.55
N LEU A 30 -16.70 -0.53 -8.20
CA LEU A 30 -16.30 -0.38 -6.80
C LEU A 30 -16.86 0.92 -6.21
N PRO A 31 -17.38 0.91 -4.96
CA PRO A 31 -17.95 2.10 -4.32
C PRO A 31 -16.92 3.19 -4.00
N ASN A 32 -15.68 2.81 -3.88
CA ASN A 32 -14.49 3.65 -3.67
C ASN A 32 -13.24 2.84 -4.03
N LEU A 33 -12.06 3.47 -4.08
CA LEU A 33 -10.82 2.76 -4.35
C LEU A 33 -9.63 3.52 -3.78
N PHE A 34 -8.77 2.80 -3.06
CA PHE A 34 -7.53 3.29 -2.49
C PHE A 34 -6.39 2.37 -2.89
N ILE A 35 -5.28 2.91 -3.38
CA ILE A 35 -4.12 2.15 -3.81
C ILE A 35 -2.85 2.86 -3.35
N VAL A 36 -1.90 2.08 -2.83
CA VAL A 36 -0.51 2.49 -2.60
C VAL A 36 0.39 1.51 -3.34
N ALA A 37 1.39 2.02 -4.03
CA ALA A 37 2.38 1.28 -4.79
C ALA A 37 3.77 1.85 -4.53
N ASP A 38 4.72 0.99 -4.22
CA ASP A 38 6.13 1.31 -4.03
C ASP A 38 6.91 0.73 -5.21
N GLY A 39 7.47 1.62 -6.00
CA GLY A 39 8.15 1.27 -7.24
C GLY A 39 9.62 0.93 -7.01
N MET A 40 10.07 -0.14 -7.63
CA MET A 40 11.46 -0.57 -7.61
C MET A 40 12.05 -0.63 -9.02
N GLY A 41 13.32 -0.25 -9.11
CA GLY A 41 14.09 -0.28 -10.35
C GLY A 41 15.21 0.75 -10.34
N GLY A 42 16.13 0.61 -11.28
CA GLY A 42 17.21 1.59 -11.45
C GLY A 42 16.70 2.93 -11.98
N HIS A 43 17.29 4.04 -11.55
CA HIS A 43 16.99 5.40 -12.01
C HIS A 43 15.48 5.75 -11.91
N ALA A 44 14.82 6.04 -13.03
CA ALA A 44 13.40 6.41 -13.10
C ALA A 44 12.45 5.23 -13.36
N ALA A 45 12.96 4.00 -13.41
CA ALA A 45 12.15 2.82 -13.75
C ALA A 45 11.14 2.48 -12.64
N GLY A 46 11.48 2.71 -11.36
CA GLY A 46 10.55 2.50 -10.25
C GLY A 46 9.38 3.47 -10.24
N ASP A 47 9.60 4.77 -10.48
CA ASP A 47 8.52 5.77 -10.61
C ASP A 47 7.58 5.42 -11.77
N TYR A 48 8.15 5.01 -12.91
CA TYR A 48 7.34 4.53 -14.03
C TYR A 48 6.52 3.30 -13.64
N ALA A 49 7.13 2.30 -12.98
CA ALA A 49 6.50 1.04 -12.63
C ALA A 49 5.29 1.24 -11.70
N SER A 50 5.45 2.00 -10.61
CA SER A 50 4.37 2.26 -9.64
C SER A 50 3.24 3.04 -10.28
N ARG A 51 3.54 4.14 -10.99
CA ARG A 51 2.55 4.97 -11.67
C ARG A 51 1.79 4.20 -12.75
N PHE A 52 2.52 3.55 -13.68
CA PHE A 52 1.91 2.77 -14.75
C PHE A 52 0.96 1.70 -14.20
N THR A 53 1.40 0.96 -13.18
CA THR A 53 0.60 -0.11 -12.56
C THR A 53 -0.69 0.43 -11.97
N VAL A 54 -0.62 1.49 -11.17
CA VAL A 54 -1.80 2.10 -10.54
C VAL A 54 -2.76 2.65 -11.60
N GLU A 55 -2.25 3.37 -12.60
CA GLU A 55 -3.08 3.93 -13.69
C GLU A 55 -3.78 2.81 -14.48
N ARG A 56 -3.09 1.68 -14.76
CA ARG A 56 -3.71 0.54 -15.46
C ARG A 56 -4.78 -0.14 -14.62
N ILE A 57 -4.52 -0.38 -13.33
CA ILE A 57 -5.51 -0.96 -12.41
C ILE A 57 -6.76 -0.08 -12.35
N VAL A 58 -6.60 1.23 -12.19
CA VAL A 58 -7.73 2.17 -12.13
C VAL A 58 -8.51 2.19 -13.44
N ASP A 59 -7.82 2.18 -14.59
CA ASP A 59 -8.44 2.17 -15.90
C ASP A 59 -9.22 0.86 -16.15
N ASP A 60 -8.62 -0.28 -15.84
CA ASP A 60 -9.26 -1.59 -15.98
C ASP A 60 -10.51 -1.71 -15.07
N ILE A 61 -10.44 -1.23 -13.81
CA ILE A 61 -11.59 -1.22 -12.89
C ILE A 61 -12.73 -0.34 -13.44
N ARG A 62 -12.40 0.84 -14.00
CA ARG A 62 -13.41 1.76 -14.55
C ARG A 62 -14.20 1.18 -15.72
N HIS A 63 -13.57 0.32 -16.51
CA HIS A 63 -14.17 -0.22 -17.74
C HIS A 63 -14.63 -1.68 -17.61
N SER A 64 -14.46 -2.28 -16.43
CA SER A 64 -14.85 -3.66 -16.20
C SER A 64 -16.36 -3.80 -15.98
N GLU A 65 -16.92 -4.89 -16.50
CA GLU A 65 -18.29 -5.32 -16.22
C GLU A 65 -18.39 -6.20 -14.96
N GLN A 66 -17.25 -6.62 -14.39
CA GLN A 66 -17.20 -7.40 -13.15
C GLN A 66 -17.71 -6.56 -11.98
N THR A 67 -18.55 -7.15 -11.14
CA THR A 67 -19.16 -6.47 -9.99
C THR A 67 -18.66 -6.97 -8.64
N GLU A 68 -18.06 -8.16 -8.62
CA GLU A 68 -17.51 -8.78 -7.41
C GLU A 68 -16.17 -8.13 -7.08
N PRO A 69 -16.00 -7.46 -5.90
CA PRO A 69 -14.83 -6.64 -5.62
C PRO A 69 -13.50 -7.39 -5.71
N VAL A 70 -13.43 -8.62 -5.14
CA VAL A 70 -12.20 -9.42 -5.16
C VAL A 70 -11.85 -9.87 -6.56
N ALA A 71 -12.83 -10.34 -7.35
CA ALA A 71 -12.61 -10.77 -8.72
C ALA A 71 -12.17 -9.58 -9.60
N LEU A 72 -12.83 -8.43 -9.45
CA LEU A 72 -12.50 -7.20 -10.19
C LEU A 72 -11.09 -6.73 -9.90
N MET A 73 -10.70 -6.60 -8.63
CA MET A 73 -9.33 -6.21 -8.26
C MET A 73 -8.30 -7.24 -8.74
N LYS A 74 -8.62 -8.54 -8.65
CA LYS A 74 -7.73 -9.60 -9.12
C LYS A 74 -7.45 -9.50 -10.61
N GLU A 75 -8.49 -9.38 -11.43
CA GLU A 75 -8.36 -9.26 -12.89
C GLU A 75 -7.52 -8.04 -13.26
N ALA A 76 -7.79 -6.88 -12.64
CA ALA A 76 -7.05 -5.64 -12.90
C ALA A 76 -5.57 -5.76 -12.52
N VAL A 77 -5.24 -6.33 -11.34
CA VAL A 77 -3.86 -6.51 -10.89
C VAL A 77 -3.10 -7.49 -11.78
N LEU A 78 -3.70 -8.62 -12.14
CA LEU A 78 -3.06 -9.61 -13.02
C LEU A 78 -2.80 -9.05 -14.41
N ARG A 79 -3.71 -8.26 -14.95
CA ARG A 79 -3.53 -7.59 -16.24
C ARG A 79 -2.44 -6.54 -16.19
N ALA A 80 -2.43 -5.69 -15.14
CA ALA A 80 -1.37 -4.71 -14.93
C ALA A 80 0.00 -5.36 -14.82
N ASN A 81 0.11 -6.52 -14.14
CA ASN A 81 1.35 -7.30 -14.07
C ASN A 81 1.89 -7.68 -15.45
N LEU A 82 1.06 -8.23 -16.31
CA LEU A 82 1.49 -8.64 -17.65
C LEU A 82 1.88 -7.45 -18.52
N LEU A 83 1.14 -6.35 -18.42
CA LEU A 83 1.44 -5.12 -19.17
C LEU A 83 2.77 -4.51 -18.71
N LEU A 84 3.01 -4.39 -17.38
CA LEU A 84 4.25 -3.85 -16.84
C LEU A 84 5.46 -4.74 -17.23
N LEU A 85 5.30 -6.06 -17.17
CA LEU A 85 6.34 -7.00 -17.59
C LEU A 85 6.64 -6.85 -19.09
N GLY A 86 5.62 -6.58 -19.91
CA GLY A 86 5.79 -6.29 -21.34
C GLY A 86 6.63 -5.03 -21.58
N GLU A 87 6.35 -3.96 -20.82
CA GLU A 87 7.14 -2.71 -20.86
C GLU A 87 8.60 -2.93 -20.43
N ALA A 88 8.81 -3.70 -19.32
CA ALA A 88 10.15 -4.03 -18.84
C ALA A 88 10.98 -4.85 -19.84
N ASN A 89 10.35 -5.71 -20.60
CA ASN A 89 11.01 -6.53 -21.61
C ASN A 89 11.25 -5.80 -22.96
N ALA A 90 10.53 -4.72 -23.21
CA ALA A 90 10.62 -3.95 -24.44
C ALA A 90 11.69 -2.86 -24.41
N ASP A 91 12.20 -2.50 -23.23
CA ASP A 91 13.10 -1.37 -23.00
C ASP A 91 14.17 -1.74 -21.97
N ASP A 92 15.42 -1.78 -22.39
CA ASP A 92 16.56 -2.15 -21.54
C ASP A 92 16.71 -1.19 -20.32
N ASP A 93 16.33 0.08 -20.46
CA ASP A 93 16.37 1.06 -19.36
C ASP A 93 15.31 0.78 -18.28
N LYS A 94 14.30 -0.04 -18.60
CA LYS A 94 13.24 -0.50 -17.71
C LYS A 94 13.43 -1.95 -17.23
N ALA A 95 14.51 -2.60 -17.65
CA ALA A 95 14.74 -4.00 -17.31
C ALA A 95 14.77 -4.23 -15.80
N GLY A 96 13.97 -5.20 -15.34
CA GLY A 96 13.88 -5.56 -13.93
C GLY A 96 13.11 -4.57 -13.05
N MET A 97 12.40 -3.59 -13.64
CA MET A 97 11.47 -2.77 -12.88
C MET A 97 10.30 -3.58 -12.34
N GLY A 98 9.73 -3.13 -11.25
CA GLY A 98 8.54 -3.70 -10.64
C GLY A 98 7.93 -2.75 -9.62
N THR A 99 6.87 -3.18 -8.98
CA THR A 99 6.25 -2.40 -7.90
C THR A 99 5.49 -3.29 -6.94
N THR A 100 5.37 -2.85 -5.70
CA THR A 100 4.37 -3.39 -4.76
C THR A 100 2.98 -2.89 -5.14
N ILE A 101 1.97 -3.49 -4.57
CA ILE A 101 0.59 -2.99 -4.60
C ILE A 101 -0.11 -3.37 -3.29
N VAL A 102 -0.73 -2.41 -2.65
CA VAL A 102 -1.81 -2.62 -1.70
C VAL A 102 -3.00 -1.81 -2.17
N ALA A 103 -4.13 -2.48 -2.43
CA ALA A 103 -5.36 -1.86 -2.91
C ALA A 103 -6.52 -2.24 -2.01
N ALA A 104 -7.45 -1.31 -1.76
CA ALA A 104 -8.59 -1.53 -0.90
C ALA A 104 -9.85 -0.84 -1.42
N THR A 105 -11.01 -1.47 -1.16
CA THR A 105 -12.34 -0.91 -1.36
C THR A 105 -13.24 -1.29 -0.17
N PHE A 106 -14.14 -0.39 0.22
CA PHE A 106 -15.07 -0.56 1.34
C PHE A 106 -16.50 -0.38 0.87
N ASP A 107 -17.35 -1.39 1.07
CA ASP A 107 -18.74 -1.40 0.60
C ASP A 107 -19.77 -0.87 1.61
N GLY A 108 -19.31 -0.45 2.78
CA GLY A 108 -20.13 0.00 3.90
C GLY A 108 -20.15 -0.97 5.09
N GLU A 109 -19.71 -2.20 4.88
CA GLU A 109 -19.59 -3.24 5.91
C GLU A 109 -18.20 -3.90 5.87
N SER A 110 -17.80 -4.41 4.71
CA SER A 110 -16.54 -5.13 4.50
C SER A 110 -15.51 -4.30 3.76
N LEU A 111 -14.27 -4.38 4.23
CA LEU A 111 -13.08 -3.89 3.55
C LEU A 111 -12.45 -5.05 2.80
N TYR A 112 -12.39 -4.95 1.48
CA TYR A 112 -11.69 -5.90 0.60
C TYR A 112 -10.30 -5.35 0.29
N THR A 113 -9.28 -6.15 0.53
CA THR A 113 -7.88 -5.74 0.35
C THR A 113 -7.16 -6.71 -0.56
N ALA A 114 -6.42 -6.20 -1.54
CA ALA A 114 -5.49 -6.95 -2.39
C ALA A 114 -4.06 -6.53 -2.07
N ASN A 115 -3.13 -7.49 -1.95
CA ASN A 115 -1.72 -7.20 -1.62
C ASN A 115 -0.74 -8.00 -2.47
N VAL A 116 0.28 -7.31 -2.99
CA VAL A 116 1.51 -7.87 -3.56
C VAL A 116 2.69 -7.00 -3.11
N GLY A 117 3.65 -7.57 -2.40
CA GLY A 117 4.80 -6.85 -1.87
C GLY A 117 4.71 -6.64 -0.35
N ASP A 118 5.41 -5.64 0.14
CA ASP A 118 5.56 -5.30 1.56
C ASP A 118 4.97 -3.93 1.95
N SER A 119 4.31 -3.25 1.03
CA SER A 119 3.38 -2.17 1.38
C SER A 119 2.24 -2.71 2.21
N ARG A 120 1.80 -1.98 3.22
CA ARG A 120 0.92 -2.52 4.27
C ARG A 120 -0.43 -1.82 4.37
N LEU A 121 -1.42 -2.59 4.85
CA LEU A 121 -2.69 -2.08 5.31
C LEU A 121 -2.91 -2.51 6.76
N TYR A 122 -3.31 -1.54 7.59
CA TYR A 122 -3.64 -1.71 9.00
C TYR A 122 -5.07 -1.28 9.29
N ILE A 123 -5.70 -1.95 10.26
CA ILE A 123 -6.88 -1.47 10.96
C ILE A 123 -6.48 -1.05 12.37
N ILE A 124 -6.87 0.17 12.75
CA ILE A 124 -6.48 0.81 14.00
C ILE A 124 -7.72 1.27 14.73
N ASN A 125 -7.84 0.86 16.00
CA ASN A 125 -8.87 1.31 16.91
C ASN A 125 -8.32 1.48 18.32
N HIS A 126 -9.18 1.86 19.28
CA HIS A 126 -8.75 2.11 20.66
C HIS A 126 -8.09 0.88 21.31
N GLU A 127 -8.47 -0.33 20.92
CA GLU A 127 -7.93 -1.55 21.50
C GLU A 127 -6.56 -1.89 20.92
N LYS A 128 -6.43 -1.90 19.58
CA LYS A 128 -5.23 -2.41 18.90
C LYS A 128 -4.93 -1.71 17.58
N ILE A 129 -3.72 -1.93 17.10
CA ILE A 129 -3.31 -1.80 15.70
C ILE A 129 -3.13 -3.21 15.16
N THR A 130 -3.70 -3.51 14.01
CA THR A 130 -3.65 -4.84 13.40
C THR A 130 -3.23 -4.70 11.95
N GLN A 131 -2.08 -5.26 11.57
CA GLN A 131 -1.70 -5.39 10.17
C GLN A 131 -2.57 -6.47 9.53
N ILE A 132 -3.28 -6.13 8.48
CA ILE A 132 -4.18 -7.02 7.71
C ILE A 132 -3.40 -7.72 6.61
N THR A 133 -2.60 -6.96 5.86
CA THR A 133 -1.72 -7.51 4.82
C THR A 133 -0.58 -8.32 5.44
N ARG A 134 0.02 -9.17 4.64
CA ARG A 134 1.24 -9.90 5.01
C ARG A 134 2.34 -9.49 4.06
N ASP A 135 3.50 -9.12 4.60
CA ASP A 135 4.63 -8.73 3.79
C ASP A 135 5.14 -9.91 2.95
N HIS A 136 5.32 -9.70 1.67
CA HIS A 136 6.02 -10.64 0.80
C HIS A 136 7.52 -10.30 0.82
N SER A 137 8.16 -10.55 1.95
CA SER A 137 9.59 -10.32 2.17
C SER A 137 10.29 -11.61 2.60
N LEU A 138 11.61 -11.65 2.36
CA LEU A 138 12.45 -12.80 2.75
C LEU A 138 12.36 -13.07 4.26
N VAL A 139 12.45 -12.02 5.06
CA VAL A 139 12.42 -12.15 6.52
C VAL A 139 11.06 -12.62 7.06
N GLU A 140 9.94 -12.19 6.45
CA GLU A 140 8.62 -12.67 6.84
C GLU A 140 8.42 -14.15 6.48
N GLU A 141 8.99 -14.61 5.35
CA GLU A 141 9.01 -16.03 5.01
C GLU A 141 9.83 -16.85 6.01
N MET A 142 11.01 -16.37 6.44
CA MET A 142 11.82 -17.03 7.48
C MET A 142 11.10 -17.09 8.83
N VAL A 143 10.40 -16.02 9.23
CA VAL A 143 9.57 -16.03 10.44
C VAL A 143 8.45 -17.08 10.33
N ARG A 144 7.78 -17.15 9.19
CA ARG A 144 6.71 -18.13 8.96
C ARG A 144 7.19 -19.58 8.98
N MET A 145 8.41 -19.84 8.51
CA MET A 145 9.04 -21.16 8.56
C MET A 145 9.56 -21.52 9.97
N GLY A 146 9.54 -20.56 10.90
CA GLY A 146 10.10 -20.75 12.24
C GLY A 146 11.63 -20.69 12.29
N GLU A 147 12.25 -20.17 11.25
CA GLU A 147 13.71 -20.01 11.14
C GLU A 147 14.23 -18.73 11.80
N MET A 148 13.31 -17.78 12.08
CA MET A 148 13.63 -16.48 12.67
C MET A 148 12.50 -15.98 13.57
N ASP A 149 12.83 -15.27 14.64
CA ASP A 149 11.85 -14.55 15.47
C ASP A 149 11.49 -13.19 14.85
N LYS A 150 10.24 -12.72 15.08
CA LYS A 150 9.78 -11.41 14.58
C LYS A 150 10.65 -10.23 15.01
N ALA A 151 11.26 -10.31 16.21
CA ALA A 151 12.14 -9.25 16.68
C ALA A 151 13.44 -9.18 15.86
N ASP A 152 14.01 -10.33 15.50
CA ASP A 152 15.21 -10.41 14.69
C ASP A 152 14.95 -10.01 13.23
N ALA A 153 13.77 -10.33 12.69
CA ALA A 153 13.37 -9.93 11.34
C ALA A 153 13.38 -8.40 11.14
N LYS A 154 12.97 -7.63 12.15
CA LYS A 154 12.95 -6.15 12.08
C LYS A 154 14.33 -5.51 11.90
N ILE A 155 15.38 -6.14 12.40
CA ILE A 155 16.76 -5.63 12.38
C ILE A 155 17.65 -6.38 11.38
N HIS A 156 17.10 -7.36 10.67
CA HIS A 156 17.84 -8.17 9.72
C HIS A 156 18.36 -7.31 8.55
N PRO A 157 19.60 -7.52 8.06
CA PRO A 157 20.16 -6.75 6.94
C PRO A 157 19.34 -6.88 5.65
N ASP A 158 18.73 -8.05 5.43
CA ASP A 158 17.93 -8.37 4.24
C ASP A 158 16.43 -8.13 4.42
N LYS A 159 16.01 -7.35 5.42
CA LYS A 159 14.60 -7.09 5.72
C LYS A 159 13.82 -6.43 4.57
N ASN A 160 14.52 -5.68 3.71
CA ASN A 160 13.93 -5.00 2.55
C ASN A 160 13.95 -5.86 1.26
N ILE A 161 14.34 -7.14 1.34
CA ILE A 161 14.29 -8.03 0.18
C ILE A 161 12.86 -8.53 0.04
N ILE A 162 12.14 -8.04 -0.99
CA ILE A 162 10.82 -8.53 -1.33
C ILE A 162 10.88 -9.79 -2.19
N THR A 163 9.97 -10.71 -1.96
CA THR A 163 9.88 -12.01 -2.65
C THR A 163 8.81 -12.03 -3.73
N ARG A 164 7.96 -10.97 -3.79
CA ARG A 164 6.86 -10.89 -4.73
C ARG A 164 6.57 -9.44 -5.11
N ALA A 165 6.51 -9.16 -6.42
CA ALA A 165 6.21 -7.84 -6.96
C ALA A 165 5.47 -7.93 -8.32
N ILE A 166 4.78 -6.87 -8.69
CA ILE A 166 4.15 -6.67 -10.00
C ILE A 166 5.23 -6.36 -11.04
N GLY A 167 5.11 -6.96 -12.24
CA GLY A 167 5.96 -6.66 -13.39
C GLY A 167 7.26 -7.45 -13.46
N VAL A 168 7.54 -8.32 -12.48
CA VAL A 168 8.81 -9.07 -12.40
C VAL A 168 8.69 -10.47 -13.02
N GLN A 169 7.54 -11.11 -12.88
CA GLN A 169 7.29 -12.48 -13.40
C GLN A 169 5.94 -12.54 -14.11
N PRO A 170 5.77 -13.47 -15.10
CA PRO A 170 4.50 -13.61 -15.81
C PRO A 170 3.34 -13.97 -14.89
N GLU A 171 3.59 -14.79 -13.88
CA GLU A 171 2.61 -15.19 -12.89
C GLU A 171 2.90 -14.48 -11.56
N VAL A 172 1.90 -13.79 -11.02
CA VAL A 172 1.96 -13.18 -9.70
C VAL A 172 0.79 -13.68 -8.84
N SER A 173 1.10 -14.09 -7.62
CA SER A 173 0.08 -14.44 -6.63
C SER A 173 -0.31 -13.20 -5.84
N VAL A 174 -1.59 -12.87 -5.86
CA VAL A 174 -2.17 -11.74 -5.12
C VAL A 174 -2.84 -12.29 -3.88
N ASP A 175 -2.49 -11.77 -2.70
CA ASP A 175 -3.17 -12.11 -1.46
C ASP A 175 -4.41 -11.21 -1.31
N PHE A 176 -5.54 -11.82 -0.91
CA PHE A 176 -6.79 -11.10 -0.65
C PHE A 176 -7.23 -11.29 0.78
N PHE A 177 -7.75 -10.20 1.35
CA PHE A 177 -8.30 -10.17 2.71
C PHE A 177 -9.68 -9.50 2.66
N GLU A 178 -10.62 -10.07 3.41
CA GLU A 178 -11.92 -9.47 3.68
C GLU A 178 -12.04 -9.26 5.18
N THR A 179 -12.37 -8.06 5.60
CA THR A 179 -12.44 -7.69 7.01
C THR A 179 -13.66 -6.80 7.25
N VAL A 180 -14.56 -7.24 8.12
CA VAL A 180 -15.68 -6.41 8.57
C VAL A 180 -15.14 -5.28 9.44
N LEU A 181 -15.52 -4.04 9.12
CA LEU A 181 -15.14 -2.87 9.89
C LEU A 181 -16.23 -2.45 10.87
N GLU A 182 -15.83 -1.98 12.03
CA GLU A 182 -16.74 -1.47 13.06
C GLU A 182 -16.61 0.06 13.20
N PRO A 183 -17.69 0.76 13.66
CA PRO A 183 -17.59 2.19 13.95
C PRO A 183 -16.45 2.50 14.92
N GLY A 184 -15.55 3.39 14.51
CA GLY A 184 -14.33 3.73 15.23
C GLY A 184 -13.06 3.09 14.68
N ASP A 185 -13.18 2.15 13.74
CA ASP A 185 -12.04 1.64 13.00
C ASP A 185 -11.52 2.68 12.01
N ILE A 186 -10.21 2.80 11.96
CA ILE A 186 -9.46 3.67 11.02
C ILE A 186 -8.56 2.76 10.19
N VAL A 187 -8.55 2.96 8.88
CA VAL A 187 -7.70 2.21 7.96
C VAL A 187 -6.49 3.05 7.60
N LEU A 188 -5.31 2.47 7.73
CA LEU A 188 -4.04 3.04 7.30
C LEU A 188 -3.46 2.17 6.19
N MET A 189 -3.11 2.77 5.06
CA MET A 189 -2.30 2.14 4.01
C MET A 189 -1.00 2.92 3.86
N CYS A 190 0.13 2.23 3.68
CA CYS A 190 1.42 2.88 3.57
C CYS A 190 2.45 2.03 2.83
N SER A 191 3.48 2.69 2.28
CA SER A 191 4.72 2.05 1.86
C SER A 191 5.61 1.72 3.06
N ASP A 192 6.66 0.94 2.83
CA ASP A 192 7.61 0.50 3.87
C ASP A 192 8.42 1.65 4.47
N GLY A 193 8.57 2.77 3.73
CA GLY A 193 9.23 3.99 4.23
C GLY A 193 8.60 4.58 5.48
N LEU A 194 7.29 4.35 5.72
CA LEU A 194 6.69 4.69 7.01
C LEU A 194 7.07 3.67 8.08
N THR A 195 6.84 2.39 7.84
CA THR A 195 6.91 1.33 8.86
C THR A 195 8.33 0.89 9.19
N ASN A 196 9.28 1.20 8.32
CA ASN A 196 10.71 1.09 8.62
C ASN A 196 11.23 2.17 9.57
N MET A 197 10.51 3.32 9.66
CA MET A 197 10.92 4.50 10.44
C MET A 197 10.06 4.73 11.68
N VAL A 198 8.83 4.22 11.73
CA VAL A 198 7.87 4.49 12.82
C VAL A 198 7.29 3.16 13.32
N GLU A 199 7.43 2.91 14.62
CA GLU A 199 6.90 1.70 15.25
C GLU A 199 5.36 1.74 15.35
N ASP A 200 4.72 0.57 15.28
CA ASP A 200 3.26 0.41 15.33
C ASP A 200 2.61 1.12 16.53
N ALA A 201 3.28 1.11 17.70
CA ALA A 201 2.78 1.79 18.90
C ALA A 201 2.71 3.32 18.73
N ASP A 202 3.68 3.91 18.03
CA ASP A 202 3.70 5.34 17.73
C ASP A 202 2.71 5.69 16.63
N ILE A 203 2.58 4.86 15.60
CA ILE A 203 1.54 4.99 14.57
C ILE A 203 0.16 5.03 15.23
N LYS A 204 -0.17 4.03 16.07
CA LYS A 204 -1.43 3.97 16.81
C LYS A 204 -1.67 5.23 17.65
N ARG A 205 -0.66 5.65 18.41
CA ARG A 205 -0.76 6.84 19.28
C ARG A 205 -1.04 8.12 18.50
N ILE A 206 -0.45 8.28 17.31
CA ILE A 206 -0.65 9.45 16.44
C ILE A 206 -2.05 9.44 15.85
N ILE A 207 -2.48 8.31 15.32
CA ILE A 207 -3.77 8.16 14.63
C ILE A 207 -4.95 8.31 15.60
N LEU A 208 -4.83 7.79 16.82
CA LEU A 208 -5.88 7.93 17.84
C LEU A 208 -5.84 9.26 18.60
N GLY A 209 -4.84 10.10 18.33
CA GLY A 209 -4.76 11.46 18.92
C GLY A 209 -5.90 12.38 18.47
N GLN A 210 -6.10 13.49 19.21
CA GLN A 210 -7.19 14.46 18.98
C GLN A 210 -6.93 15.43 17.79
N ARG A 211 -6.05 15.08 16.86
CA ARG A 211 -5.79 15.87 15.65
C ARG A 211 -6.78 15.52 14.56
N ASP A 212 -6.94 16.42 13.60
CA ASP A 212 -7.67 16.08 12.38
C ASP A 212 -6.86 15.09 11.50
N ILE A 213 -7.51 14.53 10.49
CA ILE A 213 -6.92 13.51 9.64
C ILE A 213 -5.68 14.02 8.87
N VAL A 214 -5.68 15.30 8.48
CA VAL A 214 -4.55 15.94 7.77
C VAL A 214 -3.33 16.02 8.69
N GLU A 215 -3.50 16.58 9.89
CA GLU A 215 -2.42 16.71 10.87
C GLU A 215 -1.87 15.34 11.32
N LYS A 216 -2.72 14.30 11.38
CA LYS A 216 -2.28 12.93 11.69
C LYS A 216 -1.32 12.41 10.62
N VAL A 217 -1.67 12.52 9.34
CA VAL A 217 -0.85 12.05 8.22
C VAL A 217 0.44 12.87 8.11
N GLU A 218 0.36 14.20 8.17
CA GLU A 218 1.54 15.08 8.18
C GLU A 218 2.50 14.73 9.33
N ARG A 219 1.96 14.40 10.51
CA ARG A 219 2.78 14.00 11.65
C ARG A 219 3.45 12.66 11.46
N LEU A 220 2.79 11.68 10.84
CA LEU A 220 3.40 10.38 10.50
C LEU A 220 4.57 10.56 9.54
N VAL A 221 4.36 11.27 8.44
CA VAL A 221 5.41 11.55 7.43
C VAL A 221 6.56 12.33 8.06
N LYS A 222 6.26 13.36 8.87
CA LYS A 222 7.27 14.14 9.57
C LYS A 222 8.14 13.28 10.51
N ILE A 223 7.54 12.41 11.32
CA ILE A 223 8.29 11.53 12.22
C ILE A 223 9.14 10.53 11.43
N ALA A 224 8.63 9.95 10.35
CA ALA A 224 9.39 9.07 9.51
C ALA A 224 10.65 9.76 8.96
N ASN A 225 10.51 11.02 8.51
CA ASN A 225 11.63 11.84 8.07
C ASN A 225 12.60 12.19 9.22
N GLU A 226 12.09 12.56 10.41
CA GLU A 226 12.90 12.85 11.59
C GLU A 226 13.70 11.61 12.06
N ASN A 227 13.18 10.40 11.86
CA ASN A 227 13.83 9.14 12.18
C ASN A 227 14.79 8.63 11.10
N GLY A 228 15.01 9.41 10.04
CA GLY A 228 16.03 9.14 9.01
C GLY A 228 15.54 9.30 7.58
N GLY A 229 14.22 9.09 7.32
CA GLY A 229 13.64 9.23 5.97
C GLY A 229 14.41 8.44 4.92
N ASN A 230 14.72 7.18 5.21
CA ASN A 230 15.64 6.38 4.40
C ASN A 230 15.05 5.98 3.05
N ASP A 231 13.73 6.04 2.91
CA ASP A 231 12.99 5.74 1.68
C ASP A 231 11.88 6.76 1.41
N ASN A 232 11.21 6.61 0.28
CA ASN A 232 9.98 7.31 -0.05
C ASN A 232 8.89 6.91 0.97
N ILE A 233 8.06 7.86 1.37
CA ILE A 233 7.08 7.67 2.45
C ILE A 233 5.70 8.00 1.89
N THR A 234 4.85 7.01 1.75
CA THR A 234 3.46 7.19 1.30
C THR A 234 2.50 6.71 2.38
N VAL A 235 1.53 7.56 2.70
CA VAL A 235 0.51 7.33 3.74
C VAL A 235 -0.86 7.68 3.20
N VAL A 236 -1.81 6.75 3.32
CA VAL A 236 -3.24 6.96 3.07
C VAL A 236 -3.99 6.60 4.35
N LEU A 237 -4.70 7.57 4.94
CA LEU A 237 -5.51 7.39 6.12
C LEU A 237 -6.98 7.54 5.76
N ILE A 238 -7.81 6.59 6.20
CA ILE A 238 -9.23 6.52 5.87
C ILE A 238 -10.00 6.37 7.18
N GLU A 239 -10.99 7.24 7.41
CA GLU A 239 -11.99 7.16 8.46
C GLU A 239 -13.34 6.73 7.81
N PRO A 240 -13.64 5.41 7.74
CA PRO A 240 -14.76 4.88 6.94
C PRO A 240 -16.13 5.39 7.41
N PHE A 241 -16.30 5.56 8.72
CA PHE A 241 -17.55 5.93 9.36
C PHE A 241 -17.64 7.41 9.74
N SER A 242 -16.78 8.26 9.18
CA SER A 242 -16.88 9.70 9.41
C SER A 242 -18.15 10.27 8.81
N ASN A 243 -18.96 10.93 9.65
CA ASN A 243 -20.22 11.59 9.26
C ASN A 243 -20.02 13.07 8.90
N GLU A 244 -18.80 13.52 8.66
CA GLU A 244 -18.58 14.89 8.22
C GLU A 244 -19.19 15.07 6.82
N VAL A 245 -20.35 15.74 6.78
CA VAL A 245 -20.95 16.22 5.54
C VAL A 245 -19.96 17.23 4.95
N LYS A 246 -19.54 17.00 3.72
CA LYS A 246 -18.81 18.03 2.95
C LYS A 246 -19.77 19.21 2.77
N GLU A 247 -19.53 20.33 3.48
CA GLU A 247 -20.14 21.61 3.18
C GLU A 247 -19.62 22.18 1.86
#